data_49f04594f4edcf4cc3db2b86fda44b27
#
_entry.id   49f04594f4edcf4cc3db2b86fda44b27
#
_cell.length_a   1.000
_cell.length_b   1.000
_cell.length_c   1.000
_cell.angle_alpha   90.00
_cell.angle_beta   90.00
_cell.angle_gamma   90.00
#
_symmetry.space_group_name_H-M   'P 1'
#
loop_
_entity.id
_entity.type
_entity.pdbx_description
1 polymer ?
#
loop_
_entity_poly.entity_id
_entity_poly.type
_entity_poly.pdbx_seq_one_letter_code
_entity_poly.pdbx_strand_id
1 'polypeptide(L)'
;MVKDIVPELNEMIKQANQSRRMSDPSLMKVSEKIRSGKASLQDVHTYAERLGEDLSKALTSTLTVDNLPNGKLYYNIAERTVIPALEDNYKLVNEAAATAQKAIDKKAKIGLGSVQADFPTQRVQGLIDKMTSDDIAPEDVISWLTEPIINNSESFVDDFVEANCKFRTESGLKTKIVRRAEAKCCDWCAALEGEYDYDSAPSDIYRRHEFCRCSVTFKTEKISQNVWSKRKWETPAEDLEKRQAAGQKTQKTAQERLETLRQIERDKEIRDFVKETGYSRTTARQSTKGKTPQQIADQIKKIKERQQNIRR
;
A
#
# COMPACT_ATOMS: atom_id res chain seq x y z
N MET A 1 -11.88 8.36 -41.85
CA MET A 1 -11.41 8.22 -40.47
C MET A 1 -11.42 6.73 -40.14
N VAL A 2 -10.31 6.17 -39.67
CA VAL A 2 -10.25 4.79 -39.18
C VAL A 2 -11.03 4.75 -37.86
N LYS A 3 -12.01 3.84 -37.73
CA LYS A 3 -12.82 3.67 -36.51
C LYS A 3 -11.88 3.22 -35.35
N ASP A 4 -11.93 3.91 -34.21
CA ASP A 4 -11.24 3.44 -33.00
C ASP A 4 -11.96 2.18 -32.47
N ILE A 5 -11.29 1.05 -32.51
CA ILE A 5 -11.84 -0.26 -32.09
C ILE A 5 -11.69 -0.52 -30.59
N VAL A 6 -10.85 0.24 -29.87
CA VAL A 6 -10.52 -0.02 -28.46
C VAL A 6 -11.75 0.02 -27.54
N PRO A 7 -12.70 0.96 -27.68
CA PRO A 7 -13.91 0.94 -26.86
C PRO A 7 -14.72 -0.36 -27.00
N GLU A 8 -14.82 -0.90 -28.23
CA GLU A 8 -15.52 -2.15 -28.51
C GLU A 8 -14.79 -3.35 -27.89
N LEU A 9 -13.47 -3.41 -28.04
CA LEU A 9 -12.64 -4.45 -27.42
C LEU A 9 -12.75 -4.42 -25.89
N ASN A 10 -12.72 -3.24 -25.26
CA ASN A 10 -12.88 -3.10 -23.83
C ASN A 10 -14.22 -3.60 -23.32
N GLU A 11 -15.30 -3.33 -24.05
CA GLU A 11 -16.62 -3.83 -23.69
C GLU A 11 -16.69 -5.36 -23.81
N MET A 12 -16.11 -5.94 -24.88
CA MET A 12 -16.01 -7.38 -25.06
C MET A 12 -15.21 -8.05 -23.94
N ILE A 13 -14.03 -7.49 -23.59
CA ILE A 13 -13.19 -8.00 -22.50
C ILE A 13 -13.96 -7.96 -21.18
N LYS A 14 -14.61 -6.85 -20.87
CA LYS A 14 -15.38 -6.66 -19.65
C LYS A 14 -16.52 -7.67 -19.54
N GLN A 15 -17.30 -7.85 -20.57
CA GLN A 15 -18.42 -8.81 -20.60
C GLN A 15 -17.91 -10.26 -20.46
N ALA A 16 -16.86 -10.62 -21.22
CA ALA A 16 -16.26 -11.95 -21.14
C ALA A 16 -15.71 -12.25 -19.75
N ASN A 17 -14.98 -11.29 -19.15
CA ASN A 17 -14.40 -11.41 -17.81
C ASN A 17 -15.48 -11.49 -16.73
N GLN A 18 -16.52 -10.65 -16.80
CA GLN A 18 -17.63 -10.69 -15.85
C GLN A 18 -18.41 -12.01 -15.92
N SER A 19 -18.71 -12.49 -17.13
CA SER A 19 -19.40 -13.78 -17.32
C SER A 19 -18.61 -14.95 -16.71
N ARG A 20 -17.28 -14.99 -16.90
CA ARG A 20 -16.40 -16.00 -16.33
C ARG A 20 -16.37 -15.94 -14.82
N ARG A 21 -16.18 -14.78 -14.23
CA ARG A 21 -16.20 -14.58 -12.77
C ARG A 21 -17.50 -15.02 -12.13
N MET A 22 -18.63 -14.78 -12.78
CA MET A 22 -19.96 -15.19 -12.29
C MET A 22 -20.19 -16.71 -12.39
N SER A 23 -19.46 -17.39 -13.26
CA SER A 23 -19.59 -18.85 -13.49
C SER A 23 -18.46 -19.69 -12.87
N ASP A 24 -17.44 -19.08 -12.25
CA ASP A 24 -16.35 -19.81 -11.57
C ASP A 24 -16.74 -20.19 -10.13
N PRO A 25 -17.01 -21.49 -9.86
CA PRO A 25 -17.38 -21.93 -8.51
C PRO A 25 -16.26 -21.76 -7.49
N SER A 26 -14.99 -21.84 -7.92
CA SER A 26 -13.82 -21.67 -7.06
C SER A 26 -13.68 -20.22 -6.60
N LEU A 27 -13.84 -19.27 -7.54
CA LEU A 27 -13.85 -17.84 -7.25
C LEU A 27 -15.02 -17.48 -6.31
N MET A 28 -16.21 -18.01 -6.55
CA MET A 28 -17.38 -17.80 -5.69
C MET A 28 -17.15 -18.31 -4.26
N LYS A 29 -16.58 -19.51 -4.11
CA LYS A 29 -16.27 -20.11 -2.79
C LYS A 29 -15.26 -19.26 -2.01
N VAL A 30 -14.20 -18.78 -2.65
CA VAL A 30 -13.19 -17.94 -2.00
C VAL A 30 -13.77 -16.56 -1.67
N SER A 31 -14.56 -15.96 -2.55
CA SER A 31 -15.26 -14.70 -2.31
C SER A 31 -16.17 -14.78 -1.08
N GLU A 32 -16.85 -15.91 -0.88
CA GLU A 32 -17.70 -16.11 0.30
C GLU A 32 -16.88 -16.22 1.58
N LYS A 33 -15.70 -16.88 1.55
CA LYS A 33 -14.79 -16.89 2.70
C LYS A 33 -14.31 -15.48 3.06
N ILE A 34 -14.01 -14.65 2.05
CA ILE A 34 -13.56 -13.26 2.25
C ILE A 34 -14.68 -12.45 2.89
N ARG A 35 -15.90 -12.48 2.31
CA ARG A 35 -17.07 -11.76 2.83
C ARG A 35 -17.45 -12.16 4.24
N SER A 36 -17.38 -13.44 4.56
CA SER A 36 -17.69 -13.98 5.90
C SER A 36 -16.57 -13.74 6.94
N GLY A 37 -15.45 -13.12 6.57
CA GLY A 37 -14.30 -12.86 7.45
C GLY A 37 -13.59 -14.14 7.91
N LYS A 38 -13.68 -15.22 7.14
CA LYS A 38 -13.02 -16.50 7.40
C LYS A 38 -11.79 -16.74 6.53
N ALA A 39 -11.54 -15.85 5.58
CA ALA A 39 -10.41 -15.96 4.66
C ALA A 39 -9.08 -15.67 5.36
N SER A 40 -8.04 -16.36 4.93
CA SER A 40 -6.64 -16.08 5.16
C SER A 40 -6.06 -15.28 3.98
N LEU A 41 -4.83 -14.76 4.11
CA LEU A 41 -4.11 -14.16 2.97
C LEU A 41 -3.78 -15.22 1.89
N GLN A 42 -3.66 -16.50 2.28
CA GLN A 42 -3.54 -17.61 1.32
C GLN A 42 -4.80 -17.75 0.46
N ASP A 43 -5.99 -17.60 1.06
CA ASP A 43 -7.25 -17.59 0.29
C ASP A 43 -7.31 -16.39 -0.67
N VAL A 44 -6.69 -15.24 -0.31
CA VAL A 44 -6.59 -14.08 -1.21
C VAL A 44 -5.66 -14.37 -2.40
N HIS A 45 -4.56 -15.12 -2.22
CA HIS A 45 -3.75 -15.58 -3.35
C HIS A 45 -4.56 -16.45 -4.31
N THR A 46 -5.33 -17.44 -3.79
CA THR A 46 -6.23 -18.24 -4.63
C THR A 46 -7.27 -17.36 -5.35
N TYR A 47 -7.79 -16.33 -4.68
CA TYR A 47 -8.71 -15.36 -5.29
C TYR A 47 -8.07 -14.60 -6.44
N ALA A 48 -6.85 -14.09 -6.23
CA ALA A 48 -6.09 -13.35 -7.25
C ALA A 48 -5.70 -14.23 -8.44
N GLU A 49 -5.29 -15.47 -8.20
CA GLU A 49 -5.02 -16.47 -9.24
C GLU A 49 -6.25 -16.68 -10.13
N ARG A 50 -7.43 -16.95 -9.54
CA ARG A 50 -8.67 -17.13 -10.29
C ARG A 50 -9.09 -15.90 -11.07
N LEU A 51 -8.97 -14.70 -10.48
CA LEU A 51 -9.21 -13.46 -11.21
C LEU A 51 -8.25 -13.30 -12.40
N GLY A 52 -6.99 -13.68 -12.21
CA GLY A 52 -5.98 -13.66 -13.28
C GLY A 52 -6.30 -14.64 -14.40
N GLU A 53 -6.71 -15.88 -14.07
CA GLU A 53 -7.13 -16.88 -15.05
C GLU A 53 -8.35 -16.42 -15.87
N ASP A 54 -9.37 -15.88 -15.20
CA ASP A 54 -10.59 -15.41 -15.87
C ASP A 54 -10.28 -14.21 -16.79
N LEU A 55 -9.44 -13.28 -16.33
CA LEU A 55 -9.00 -12.16 -17.14
C LEU A 55 -8.16 -12.62 -18.34
N SER A 56 -7.21 -13.52 -18.12
CA SER A 56 -6.39 -14.12 -19.18
C SER A 56 -7.27 -14.73 -20.30
N LYS A 57 -8.25 -15.55 -19.90
CA LYS A 57 -9.20 -16.17 -20.83
C LYS A 57 -10.08 -15.13 -21.54
N ALA A 58 -10.45 -14.03 -20.87
CA ALA A 58 -11.20 -12.95 -21.50
C ALA A 58 -10.36 -12.18 -22.52
N LEU A 59 -9.10 -11.87 -22.17
CA LEU A 59 -8.16 -11.20 -23.07
C LEU A 59 -7.84 -12.06 -24.29
N THR A 60 -7.48 -13.33 -24.10
CA THR A 60 -7.12 -14.25 -25.20
C THR A 60 -8.31 -14.54 -26.13
N SER A 61 -9.54 -14.59 -25.61
CA SER A 61 -10.73 -14.77 -26.44
C SER A 61 -11.17 -13.50 -27.19
N THR A 62 -10.71 -12.34 -26.77
CA THR A 62 -11.09 -11.05 -27.39
C THR A 62 -10.00 -10.48 -28.30
N LEU A 63 -8.74 -10.50 -27.85
CA LEU A 63 -7.59 -9.96 -28.60
C LEU A 63 -7.04 -11.02 -29.58
N THR A 64 -7.92 -11.44 -30.49
CA THR A 64 -7.61 -12.44 -31.53
C THR A 64 -7.15 -11.77 -32.82
N VAL A 65 -6.50 -12.53 -33.69
CA VAL A 65 -6.08 -12.08 -35.03
C VAL A 65 -7.23 -11.45 -35.81
N ASP A 66 -8.45 -12.01 -35.69
CA ASP A 66 -9.64 -11.53 -36.40
C ASP A 66 -10.17 -10.18 -35.87
N ASN A 67 -9.96 -9.91 -34.57
CA ASN A 67 -10.45 -8.69 -33.93
C ASN A 67 -9.42 -7.55 -33.95
N LEU A 68 -8.17 -7.85 -34.34
CA LEU A 68 -7.08 -6.88 -34.32
C LEU A 68 -6.74 -6.38 -35.72
N PRO A 69 -6.37 -5.10 -35.89
CA PRO A 69 -5.96 -4.54 -37.18
C PRO A 69 -4.72 -5.30 -37.71
N ASN A 70 -4.81 -5.80 -38.93
CA ASN A 70 -3.77 -6.61 -39.55
C ASN A 70 -3.34 -7.85 -38.73
N GLY A 71 -4.20 -8.32 -37.83
CA GLY A 71 -3.91 -9.44 -36.94
C GLY A 71 -2.87 -9.16 -35.86
N LYS A 72 -2.45 -7.90 -35.69
CA LYS A 72 -1.37 -7.52 -34.78
C LYS A 72 -1.89 -6.73 -33.55
N LEU A 73 -1.44 -7.10 -32.35
CA LEU A 73 -1.68 -6.33 -31.14
C LEU A 73 -0.71 -5.14 -31.09
N TYR A 74 -1.17 -3.98 -31.51
CA TYR A 74 -0.39 -2.75 -31.45
C TYR A 74 -0.31 -2.19 -30.01
N TYR A 75 0.78 -1.48 -29.70
CA TYR A 75 1.06 -0.88 -28.41
C TYR A 75 -0.14 -0.07 -27.85
N ASN A 76 -0.68 0.85 -28.65
CA ASN A 76 -1.81 1.70 -28.24
C ASN A 76 -3.10 0.90 -27.96
N ILE A 77 -3.27 -0.27 -28.56
CA ILE A 77 -4.40 -1.17 -28.28
C ILE A 77 -4.13 -1.91 -26.99
N ALA A 78 -2.92 -2.51 -26.82
CA ALA A 78 -2.54 -3.23 -25.62
C ALA A 78 -2.60 -2.33 -24.38
N GLU A 79 -2.01 -1.14 -24.43
CA GLU A 79 -2.02 -0.16 -23.35
C GLU A 79 -3.46 0.19 -22.91
N ARG A 80 -4.33 0.48 -23.87
CA ARG A 80 -5.72 0.93 -23.63
C ARG A 80 -6.71 -0.21 -23.34
N THR A 81 -6.30 -1.46 -23.44
CA THR A 81 -7.14 -2.64 -23.13
C THR A 81 -6.61 -3.42 -21.94
N VAL A 82 -5.34 -3.78 -21.91
CA VAL A 82 -4.76 -4.65 -20.87
C VAL A 82 -4.54 -3.89 -19.56
N ILE A 83 -4.05 -2.64 -19.59
CA ILE A 83 -3.82 -1.85 -18.37
C ILE A 83 -5.10 -1.66 -17.57
N PRO A 84 -6.20 -1.11 -18.15
CA PRO A 84 -7.45 -0.95 -17.40
C PRO A 84 -8.03 -2.26 -16.86
N ALA A 85 -7.88 -3.37 -17.59
CA ALA A 85 -8.33 -4.67 -17.15
C ALA A 85 -7.52 -5.22 -15.96
N LEU A 86 -6.20 -4.98 -15.94
CA LEU A 86 -5.34 -5.30 -14.78
C LEU A 86 -5.59 -4.36 -13.60
N GLU A 87 -5.88 -3.08 -13.82
CA GLU A 87 -6.27 -2.14 -12.75
C GLU A 87 -7.56 -2.59 -12.05
N ASP A 88 -8.51 -3.13 -12.79
CA ASP A 88 -9.74 -3.67 -12.20
C ASP A 88 -9.46 -4.92 -11.35
N ASN A 89 -8.58 -5.82 -11.80
CA ASN A 89 -8.13 -6.95 -10.98
C ASN A 89 -7.38 -6.47 -9.73
N TYR A 90 -6.48 -5.50 -9.88
CA TYR A 90 -5.76 -4.90 -8.76
C TYR A 90 -6.69 -4.34 -7.68
N LYS A 91 -7.74 -3.59 -8.07
CA LYS A 91 -8.73 -3.06 -7.13
C LYS A 91 -9.42 -4.19 -6.35
N LEU A 92 -9.90 -5.21 -7.06
CA LEU A 92 -10.57 -6.35 -6.46
C LEU A 92 -9.66 -7.14 -5.50
N VAL A 93 -8.42 -7.37 -5.89
CA VAL A 93 -7.43 -8.09 -5.05
C VAL A 93 -7.11 -7.29 -3.79
N ASN A 94 -6.89 -5.97 -3.90
CA ASN A 94 -6.60 -5.13 -2.73
C ASN A 94 -7.79 -5.04 -1.78
N GLU A 95 -9.03 -4.92 -2.28
CA GLU A 95 -10.24 -4.94 -1.46
C GLU A 95 -10.41 -6.27 -0.72
N ALA A 96 -10.15 -7.38 -1.41
CA ALA A 96 -10.19 -8.72 -0.84
C ALA A 96 -9.13 -8.89 0.25
N ALA A 97 -7.89 -8.46 -0.02
CA ALA A 97 -6.77 -8.51 0.91
C ALA A 97 -7.03 -7.65 2.16
N ALA A 98 -7.51 -6.41 1.98
CA ALA A 98 -7.86 -5.51 3.07
C ALA A 98 -9.00 -6.08 3.94
N THR A 99 -10.01 -6.69 3.31
CA THR A 99 -11.14 -7.33 4.01
C THR A 99 -10.67 -8.54 4.82
N ALA A 100 -9.87 -9.42 4.23
CA ALA A 100 -9.29 -10.57 4.92
C ALA A 100 -8.39 -10.12 6.09
N GLN A 101 -7.51 -9.15 5.84
CA GLN A 101 -6.61 -8.63 6.87
C GLN A 101 -7.36 -7.98 8.03
N LYS A 102 -8.40 -7.19 7.76
CA LYS A 102 -9.27 -6.61 8.80
C LYS A 102 -9.89 -7.68 9.71
N ALA A 103 -10.32 -8.81 9.13
CA ALA A 103 -10.86 -9.92 9.89
C ALA A 103 -9.79 -10.64 10.74
N ILE A 104 -8.59 -10.82 10.18
CA ILE A 104 -7.42 -11.39 10.88
C ILE A 104 -7.03 -10.50 12.07
N ASP A 105 -6.90 -9.19 11.85
CA ASP A 105 -6.53 -8.22 12.87
C ASP A 105 -7.56 -8.15 13.99
N LYS A 106 -8.85 -8.17 13.65
CA LYS A 106 -9.94 -8.23 14.63
C LYS A 106 -9.84 -9.46 15.53
N LYS A 107 -9.56 -10.65 14.97
CA LYS A 107 -9.35 -11.89 15.73
C LYS A 107 -8.11 -11.80 16.62
N ALA A 108 -7.03 -11.22 16.10
CA ALA A 108 -5.79 -10.99 16.84
C ALA A 108 -5.89 -9.82 17.82
N LYS A 109 -6.99 -9.07 17.87
CA LYS A 109 -7.18 -7.83 18.63
C LYS A 109 -6.07 -6.79 18.32
N ILE A 110 -5.65 -6.67 17.07
CA ILE A 110 -4.74 -5.64 16.57
C ILE A 110 -5.62 -4.49 16.10
N GLY A 111 -5.41 -3.30 16.67
CA GLY A 111 -6.18 -2.08 16.35
C GLY A 111 -5.63 -1.29 15.15
N LEU A 112 -4.74 -1.88 14.35
CA LEU A 112 -4.11 -1.24 13.20
C LEU A 112 -4.87 -1.60 11.93
N GLY A 113 -5.12 -0.61 11.06
CA GLY A 113 -5.67 -0.86 9.72
C GLY A 113 -4.63 -1.42 8.75
N SER A 114 -5.08 -1.81 7.56
CA SER A 114 -4.19 -2.11 6.44
C SER A 114 -4.00 -0.89 5.54
N VAL A 115 -2.85 -0.81 4.88
CA VAL A 115 -2.57 0.16 3.81
C VAL A 115 -2.75 -0.51 2.46
N GLN A 116 -3.13 0.27 1.47
CA GLN A 116 -3.22 -0.18 0.09
C GLN A 116 -1.84 -0.01 -0.57
N ALA A 117 -1.41 -0.99 -1.35
CA ALA A 117 -0.23 -0.84 -2.19
C ALA A 117 -0.56 0.06 -3.40
N ASP A 118 0.44 0.69 -3.99
CA ASP A 118 0.26 1.42 -5.25
C ASP A 118 0.14 0.44 -6.43
N PHE A 119 -0.60 0.85 -7.49
CA PHE A 119 -0.64 0.06 -8.71
C PHE A 119 0.75 0.00 -9.35
N PRO A 120 1.28 -1.20 -9.67
CA PRO A 120 2.65 -1.38 -10.14
C PRO A 120 2.82 -0.99 -11.62
N THR A 121 2.64 0.30 -11.93
CA THR A 121 2.63 0.85 -13.30
C THR A 121 3.83 0.41 -14.12
N GLN A 122 5.05 0.45 -13.54
CA GLN A 122 6.28 0.06 -14.27
C GLN A 122 6.29 -1.42 -14.65
N ARG A 123 5.83 -2.31 -13.75
CA ARG A 123 5.75 -3.75 -14.03
C ARG A 123 4.75 -4.04 -15.14
N VAL A 124 3.58 -3.42 -15.06
CA VAL A 124 2.53 -3.58 -16.07
C VAL A 124 2.96 -2.97 -17.41
N GLN A 125 3.60 -1.79 -17.39
CA GLN A 125 4.15 -1.18 -18.59
C GLN A 125 5.18 -2.09 -19.26
N GLY A 126 6.11 -2.66 -18.49
CA GLY A 126 7.08 -3.62 -19.03
C GLY A 126 6.46 -4.87 -19.65
N LEU A 127 5.28 -5.30 -19.19
CA LEU A 127 4.52 -6.36 -19.83
C LEU A 127 3.95 -5.90 -21.19
N ILE A 128 3.38 -4.68 -21.26
CA ILE A 128 2.88 -4.11 -22.52
C ILE A 128 4.02 -3.99 -23.54
N ASP A 129 5.14 -3.43 -23.14
CA ASP A 129 6.32 -3.27 -24.00
C ASP A 129 6.78 -4.59 -24.61
N LYS A 130 6.81 -5.65 -23.80
CA LYS A 130 7.20 -6.99 -24.24
C LYS A 130 6.18 -7.60 -25.21
N MET A 131 4.87 -7.59 -24.88
CA MET A 131 3.87 -8.24 -25.73
C MET A 131 3.63 -7.52 -27.06
N THR A 132 4.09 -6.27 -27.18
CA THR A 132 3.95 -5.46 -28.40
C THR A 132 5.28 -5.26 -29.13
N SER A 133 6.35 -5.91 -28.69
CA SER A 133 7.68 -5.87 -29.35
C SER A 133 7.58 -6.42 -30.77
N ASP A 134 8.32 -5.81 -31.69
CA ASP A 134 8.40 -6.28 -33.07
C ASP A 134 9.08 -7.67 -33.22
N ASP A 135 9.78 -8.13 -32.18
CA ASP A 135 10.41 -9.44 -32.13
C ASP A 135 9.42 -10.58 -31.82
N ILE A 136 8.16 -10.26 -31.44
CA ILE A 136 7.14 -11.26 -31.10
C ILE A 136 6.21 -11.47 -32.28
N ALA A 137 6.12 -12.73 -32.71
CA ALA A 137 5.16 -13.09 -33.76
C ALA A 137 3.71 -12.95 -33.25
N PRO A 138 2.74 -12.56 -34.09
CA PRO A 138 1.35 -12.37 -33.68
C PRO A 138 0.74 -13.57 -32.96
N GLU A 139 1.10 -14.80 -33.35
CA GLU A 139 0.69 -16.06 -32.72
C GLU A 139 1.24 -16.24 -31.30
N ASP A 140 2.39 -15.66 -30.99
CA ASP A 140 3.06 -15.78 -29.69
C ASP A 140 2.53 -14.79 -28.65
N VAL A 141 1.77 -13.76 -29.09
CA VAL A 141 1.15 -12.77 -28.19
C VAL A 141 0.22 -13.44 -27.16
N ILE A 142 -0.42 -14.55 -27.53
CA ILE A 142 -1.28 -15.31 -26.62
C ILE A 142 -0.52 -15.77 -25.38
N SER A 143 0.75 -16.15 -25.49
CA SER A 143 1.57 -16.57 -24.36
C SER A 143 1.75 -15.42 -23.35
N TRP A 144 1.85 -14.18 -23.81
CA TRP A 144 1.94 -12.97 -22.96
C TRP A 144 0.61 -12.57 -22.33
N LEU A 145 -0.51 -12.99 -22.90
CA LEU A 145 -1.87 -12.78 -22.37
C LEU A 145 -2.31 -13.89 -21.41
N THR A 146 -1.48 -14.90 -21.13
CA THR A 146 -1.78 -16.02 -20.22
C THR A 146 -1.04 -15.88 -18.89
N GLU A 147 0.05 -16.61 -18.70
CA GLU A 147 0.79 -16.66 -17.44
C GLU A 147 1.23 -15.29 -16.90
N PRO A 148 1.72 -14.33 -17.71
CA PRO A 148 2.07 -13.02 -17.21
C PRO A 148 0.88 -12.25 -16.61
N ILE A 149 -0.33 -12.42 -17.14
CA ILE A 149 -1.56 -11.81 -16.60
C ILE A 149 -1.92 -12.43 -15.25
N ILE A 150 -1.85 -13.77 -15.14
CA ILE A 150 -2.11 -14.49 -13.89
C ILE A 150 -1.07 -14.09 -12.82
N ASN A 151 0.22 -14.13 -13.16
CA ASN A 151 1.29 -13.74 -12.27
C ASN A 151 1.20 -12.29 -11.79
N ASN A 152 0.78 -11.34 -12.66
CA ASN A 152 0.54 -9.97 -12.23
C ASN A 152 -0.60 -9.89 -11.22
N SER A 153 -1.70 -10.62 -11.44
CA SER A 153 -2.83 -10.64 -10.51
C SER A 153 -2.44 -11.19 -9.14
N GLU A 154 -1.65 -12.26 -9.08
CA GLU A 154 -1.11 -12.80 -7.83
C GLU A 154 -0.11 -11.85 -7.16
N SER A 155 0.75 -11.18 -7.96
CA SER A 155 1.71 -10.21 -7.45
C SER A 155 1.06 -9.00 -6.78
N PHE A 156 -0.19 -8.67 -7.08
CA PHE A 156 -0.92 -7.63 -6.35
C PHE A 156 -1.12 -7.99 -4.87
N VAL A 157 -1.22 -9.28 -4.55
CA VAL A 157 -1.22 -9.74 -3.14
C VAL A 157 0.15 -9.57 -2.51
N ASP A 158 1.22 -9.88 -3.26
CA ASP A 158 2.59 -9.70 -2.76
C ASP A 158 2.88 -8.23 -2.47
N ASP A 159 2.47 -7.32 -3.38
CA ASP A 159 2.58 -5.87 -3.21
C ASP A 159 1.81 -5.40 -1.95
N PHE A 160 0.58 -5.92 -1.72
CA PHE A 160 -0.18 -5.65 -0.50
C PHE A 160 0.53 -6.15 0.75
N VAL A 161 1.09 -7.35 0.72
CA VAL A 161 1.85 -7.93 1.84
C VAL A 161 3.07 -7.09 2.15
N GLU A 162 3.85 -6.69 1.15
CA GLU A 162 5.04 -5.85 1.30
C GLU A 162 4.70 -4.49 1.95
N ALA A 163 3.71 -3.78 1.41
CA ALA A 163 3.26 -2.49 1.92
C ALA A 163 2.80 -2.59 3.38
N ASN A 164 2.06 -3.65 3.74
CA ASN A 164 1.57 -3.84 5.09
C ASN A 164 2.63 -4.33 6.07
N CYS A 165 3.60 -5.15 5.63
CA CYS A 165 4.76 -5.50 6.44
C CYS A 165 5.56 -4.26 6.81
N LYS A 166 5.87 -3.41 5.84
CA LYS A 166 6.56 -2.14 6.04
C LYS A 166 5.80 -1.24 7.02
N PHE A 167 4.53 -0.96 6.73
CA PHE A 167 3.70 -0.09 7.55
C PHE A 167 3.61 -0.57 9.01
N ARG A 168 3.43 -1.87 9.23
CA ARG A 168 3.33 -2.46 10.57
C ARG A 168 4.64 -2.43 11.33
N THR A 169 5.75 -2.71 10.66
CA THR A 169 7.09 -2.63 11.25
C THR A 169 7.42 -1.18 11.65
N GLU A 170 7.14 -0.22 10.78
CA GLU A 170 7.29 1.21 11.08
C GLU A 170 6.37 1.68 12.21
N SER A 171 5.22 1.03 12.39
CA SER A 171 4.30 1.24 13.52
C SER A 171 4.76 0.56 14.82
N GLY A 172 5.89 -0.12 14.82
CA GLY A 172 6.49 -0.76 15.99
C GLY A 172 5.97 -2.17 16.29
N LEU A 173 5.30 -2.82 15.33
CA LEU A 173 4.90 -4.23 15.45
C LEU A 173 5.98 -5.13 14.86
N LYS A 174 6.22 -6.29 15.48
CA LYS A 174 7.07 -7.32 14.87
C LYS A 174 6.28 -8.01 13.75
N THR A 175 6.82 -7.96 12.54
CA THR A 175 6.19 -8.53 11.37
C THR A 175 7.11 -9.56 10.74
N LYS A 176 6.58 -10.73 10.43
CA LYS A 176 7.27 -11.81 9.74
C LYS A 176 6.62 -12.09 8.40
N ILE A 177 7.43 -12.18 7.37
CA ILE A 177 7.02 -12.61 6.04
C ILE A 177 7.06 -14.13 6.01
N VAL A 178 6.04 -14.75 5.45
CA VAL A 178 5.95 -16.20 5.29
C VAL A 178 5.77 -16.51 3.81
N ARG A 179 6.78 -17.11 3.19
CA ARG A 179 6.68 -17.64 1.82
C ARG A 179 6.46 -19.14 1.88
N ARG A 180 5.45 -19.60 1.16
CA ARG A 180 5.15 -21.01 0.99
C ARG A 180 5.25 -21.39 -0.48
N ALA A 181 6.09 -22.35 -0.75
CA ALA A 181 6.23 -22.92 -2.08
C ALA A 181 5.09 -23.91 -2.36
N GLU A 182 4.67 -24.01 -3.61
CA GLU A 182 3.78 -25.04 -4.05
C GLU A 182 4.53 -26.39 -4.16
N ALA A 183 3.78 -27.51 -4.03
CA ALA A 183 4.37 -28.85 -4.00
C ALA A 183 5.22 -29.25 -5.22
N LYS A 184 5.04 -28.57 -6.36
CA LYS A 184 5.80 -28.75 -7.60
C LYS A 184 6.60 -27.51 -8.00
N CYS A 185 7.05 -26.72 -7.02
CA CYS A 185 7.84 -25.52 -7.30
C CYS A 185 9.24 -25.86 -7.80
N CYS A 186 9.89 -24.87 -8.45
CA CYS A 186 11.30 -24.99 -8.85
C CYS A 186 12.24 -24.81 -7.64
N ASP A 187 13.51 -25.19 -7.80
CA ASP A 187 14.53 -25.10 -6.76
C ASP A 187 14.70 -23.68 -6.21
N TRP A 188 14.57 -22.66 -7.07
CA TRP A 188 14.64 -21.26 -6.64
C TRP A 188 13.48 -20.89 -5.68
N CYS A 189 12.25 -21.29 -5.97
CA CYS A 189 11.12 -21.09 -5.06
C CYS A 189 11.27 -21.88 -3.77
N ALA A 190 11.75 -23.13 -3.85
CA ALA A 190 12.01 -23.98 -2.69
C ALA A 190 13.07 -23.36 -1.76
N ALA A 191 14.11 -22.73 -2.32
CA ALA A 191 15.15 -22.04 -1.56
C ALA A 191 14.65 -20.79 -0.82
N LEU A 192 13.55 -20.17 -1.30
CA LEU A 192 12.92 -18.99 -0.68
C LEU A 192 11.77 -19.36 0.28
N GLU A 193 11.44 -20.65 0.39
CA GLU A 193 10.40 -21.07 1.33
C GLU A 193 10.87 -20.87 2.77
N GLY A 194 10.05 -20.21 3.59
CA GLY A 194 10.41 -19.98 4.98
C GLY A 194 9.60 -18.87 5.64
N GLU A 195 10.00 -18.58 6.87
CA GLU A 195 9.48 -17.50 7.69
C GLU A 195 10.65 -16.57 8.05
N TYR A 196 10.54 -15.30 7.68
CA TYR A 196 11.60 -14.30 7.80
C TYR A 196 11.10 -13.10 8.60
N ASP A 197 11.92 -12.58 9.49
CA ASP A 197 11.65 -11.25 10.04
C ASP A 197 11.73 -10.22 8.90
N TYR A 198 10.84 -9.24 8.89
CA TYR A 198 10.74 -8.26 7.79
C TYR A 198 12.09 -7.61 7.45
N ASP A 199 12.87 -7.22 8.48
CA ASP A 199 14.14 -6.53 8.29
C ASP A 199 15.27 -7.42 7.76
N SER A 200 15.10 -8.75 7.79
CA SER A 200 16.09 -9.74 7.35
C SER A 200 15.63 -10.62 6.19
N ALA A 201 14.46 -10.33 5.64
CA ALA A 201 13.92 -11.09 4.51
C ALA A 201 14.79 -10.89 3.25
N PRO A 202 15.00 -11.94 2.43
CA PRO A 202 15.69 -11.80 1.15
C PRO A 202 15.00 -10.74 0.26
N SER A 203 15.77 -9.95 -0.47
CA SER A 203 15.25 -8.88 -1.34
C SER A 203 14.33 -9.37 -2.46
N ASP A 204 14.45 -10.65 -2.82
CA ASP A 204 13.66 -11.30 -3.86
C ASP A 204 12.50 -12.15 -3.29
N ILE A 205 12.17 -11.99 -2.00
CA ILE A 205 11.10 -12.74 -1.32
C ILE A 205 9.73 -12.59 -2.01
N TYR A 206 9.46 -11.45 -2.67
CA TYR A 206 8.23 -11.15 -3.39
C TYR A 206 8.30 -11.44 -4.90
N ARG A 207 9.49 -11.84 -5.41
CA ARG A 207 9.65 -12.10 -6.85
C ARG A 207 8.96 -13.38 -7.27
N ARG A 208 8.41 -13.34 -8.49
CA ARG A 208 7.78 -14.48 -9.16
C ARG A 208 8.47 -14.77 -10.47
N HIS A 209 8.58 -16.04 -10.80
CA HIS A 209 8.95 -16.50 -12.13
C HIS A 209 7.71 -16.96 -12.89
N GLU A 210 7.86 -17.32 -14.14
CA GLU A 210 6.78 -17.91 -14.94
C GLU A 210 6.21 -19.16 -14.27
N PHE A 211 4.90 -19.34 -14.31
CA PHE A 211 4.16 -20.44 -13.67
C PHE A 211 4.34 -20.54 -12.13
N CYS A 212 4.71 -19.45 -11.47
CA CYS A 212 4.84 -19.44 -10.01
C CYS A 212 3.47 -19.36 -9.33
N ARG A 213 3.17 -20.34 -8.46
CA ARG A 213 1.95 -20.37 -7.61
C ARG A 213 2.30 -20.33 -6.12
N CYS A 214 3.51 -19.88 -5.80
CA CYS A 214 3.93 -19.69 -4.42
C CYS A 214 3.16 -18.52 -3.80
N SER A 215 2.85 -18.62 -2.52
CA SER A 215 2.17 -17.54 -1.81
C SER A 215 3.10 -16.84 -0.84
N VAL A 216 2.96 -15.52 -0.75
CA VAL A 216 3.62 -14.70 0.25
C VAL A 216 2.55 -14.11 1.15
N THR A 217 2.70 -14.32 2.43
CA THR A 217 1.79 -13.84 3.47
C THR A 217 2.60 -13.21 4.60
N PHE A 218 1.95 -12.62 5.59
CA PHE A 218 2.65 -12.13 6.77
C PHE A 218 1.91 -12.44 8.06
N LYS A 219 2.68 -12.45 9.14
CA LYS A 219 2.20 -12.57 10.51
C LYS A 219 2.64 -11.35 11.29
N THR A 220 1.77 -10.85 12.14
CA THR A 220 2.09 -9.76 13.07
C THR A 220 2.08 -10.33 14.48
N GLU A 221 3.20 -10.25 15.18
CA GLU A 221 3.30 -10.64 16.56
C GLU A 221 2.84 -9.50 17.47
N LYS A 222 1.98 -9.82 18.44
CA LYS A 222 1.66 -8.86 19.50
C LYS A 222 2.87 -8.70 20.40
N ILE A 223 3.35 -7.48 20.48
CA ILE A 223 4.21 -7.09 21.60
C ILE A 223 3.27 -6.85 22.80
N SER A 224 3.17 -7.82 23.71
CA SER A 224 2.47 -7.59 24.98
C SER A 224 3.34 -6.70 25.83
N GLN A 225 3.07 -5.40 25.83
CA GLN A 225 3.67 -4.49 26.80
C GLN A 225 2.92 -4.67 28.12
N ASN A 226 3.60 -5.16 29.15
CA ASN A 226 3.06 -5.16 30.49
C ASN A 226 3.07 -3.73 31.03
N VAL A 227 1.94 -3.03 30.87
CA VAL A 227 1.76 -1.62 31.27
C VAL A 227 1.83 -1.44 32.79
N TRP A 228 1.70 -2.52 33.57
CA TRP A 228 1.73 -2.50 35.03
C TRP A 228 3.14 -2.61 35.62
N SER A 229 4.15 -3.06 34.85
CA SER A 229 5.54 -3.17 35.28
C SER A 229 6.37 -1.89 35.09
N LYS A 230 5.73 -0.75 34.81
CA LYS A 230 6.36 0.54 34.47
C LYS A 230 7.05 1.25 35.65
N ARG A 231 7.67 0.55 36.58
CA ARG A 231 8.52 1.25 37.55
C ARG A 231 9.85 1.74 36.97
N LYS A 232 10.34 1.17 35.88
CA LYS A 232 11.48 1.69 35.06
C LYS A 232 11.33 1.28 33.62
N TRP A 233 11.25 2.25 32.74
CA TRP A 233 11.45 2.04 31.31
C TRP A 233 12.96 2.18 31.04
N GLU A 234 13.65 1.07 31.03
CA GLU A 234 14.97 1.00 30.43
C GLU A 234 14.80 0.26 29.11
N THR A 235 14.97 1.01 28.01
CA THR A 235 15.12 0.36 26.70
C THR A 235 16.46 -0.35 26.73
N PRO A 236 16.55 -1.66 26.43
CA PRO A 236 17.82 -2.36 26.34
C PRO A 236 18.80 -1.58 25.46
N ALA A 237 20.07 -1.49 25.87
CA ALA A 237 21.08 -0.70 25.16
C ALA A 237 21.17 -1.08 23.66
N GLU A 238 21.04 -2.37 23.36
CA GLU A 238 21.02 -2.90 21.99
C GLU A 238 19.85 -2.36 21.14
N ASP A 239 18.67 -2.17 21.74
CA ASP A 239 17.51 -1.60 21.03
C ASP A 239 17.66 -0.09 20.85
N LEU A 240 18.36 0.59 21.76
CA LEU A 240 18.72 2.00 21.65
C LEU A 240 19.73 2.22 20.50
N GLU A 241 20.75 1.37 20.39
CA GLU A 241 21.74 1.43 19.32
C GLU A 241 21.09 1.13 17.94
N LYS A 242 20.22 0.12 17.87
CA LYS A 242 19.47 -0.18 16.63
C LYS A 242 18.57 0.97 16.21
N ARG A 243 17.89 1.64 17.15
CA ARG A 243 17.06 2.82 16.88
C ARG A 243 17.88 4.03 16.44
N GLN A 244 19.07 4.21 17.02
CA GLN A 244 20.00 5.25 16.63
C GLN A 244 20.57 5.00 15.24
N ALA A 245 20.98 3.76 14.95
CA ALA A 245 21.47 3.36 13.63
C ALA A 245 20.39 3.49 12.54
N ALA A 246 19.12 3.26 12.89
CA ALA A 246 17.98 3.44 11.99
C ALA A 246 17.53 4.92 11.83
N GLY A 247 18.27 5.88 12.39
CA GLY A 247 17.93 7.31 12.34
C GLY A 247 16.71 7.70 13.19
N GLN A 248 16.20 6.82 14.04
CA GLN A 248 15.12 7.14 14.97
C GLN A 248 15.66 8.05 16.08
N LYS A 249 15.02 9.19 16.27
CA LYS A 249 15.36 10.12 17.35
C LYS A 249 15.14 9.40 18.69
N THR A 250 16.19 9.30 19.49
CA THR A 250 16.12 8.82 20.87
C THR A 250 15.03 9.53 21.66
N GLN A 251 14.42 8.83 22.64
CA GLN A 251 13.46 9.48 23.53
C GLN A 251 14.10 10.72 24.15
N LYS A 252 13.49 11.87 23.95
CA LYS A 252 13.94 13.13 24.56
C LYS A 252 14.03 12.96 26.06
N THR A 253 15.11 13.44 26.64
CA THR A 253 15.28 13.54 28.08
C THR A 253 14.13 14.33 28.71
N ALA A 254 13.90 14.21 30.01
CA ALA A 254 12.87 15.01 30.70
C ALA A 254 13.08 16.53 30.47
N GLN A 255 14.33 16.96 30.42
CA GLN A 255 14.68 18.37 30.12
C GLN A 255 14.32 18.78 28.69
N GLU A 256 14.65 17.95 27.68
CA GLU A 256 14.29 18.20 26.27
C GLU A 256 12.78 18.20 26.04
N ARG A 257 12.04 17.36 26.79
CA ARG A 257 10.56 17.39 26.78
C ARG A 257 10.03 18.71 27.36
N LEU A 258 10.57 19.15 28.48
CA LEU A 258 10.19 20.40 29.12
C LEU A 258 10.49 21.61 28.22
N GLU A 259 11.65 21.62 27.55
CA GLU A 259 12.01 22.66 26.58
C GLU A 259 11.08 22.63 25.36
N THR A 260 10.74 21.44 24.88
CA THR A 260 9.76 21.31 23.77
C THR A 260 8.39 21.85 24.16
N LEU A 261 7.89 21.55 25.36
CA LEU A 261 6.63 22.08 25.86
C LEU A 261 6.67 23.61 25.98
N ARG A 262 7.74 24.16 26.58
CA ARG A 262 7.94 25.62 26.66
C ARG A 262 8.00 26.28 25.28
N GLN A 263 8.56 25.60 24.29
CA GLN A 263 8.60 26.13 22.92
C GLN A 263 7.20 26.10 22.26
N ILE A 264 6.42 25.06 22.49
CA ILE A 264 5.04 24.95 22.01
C ILE A 264 4.16 26.05 22.63
N GLU A 265 4.31 26.31 23.93
CA GLU A 265 3.59 27.38 24.63
C GLU A 265 3.95 28.76 24.07
N ARG A 266 5.24 29.04 23.89
CA ARG A 266 5.70 30.29 23.25
C ARG A 266 5.18 30.48 21.83
N ASP A 267 5.21 29.42 21.02
CA ASP A 267 4.70 29.48 19.66
C ASP A 267 3.18 29.69 19.63
N LYS A 268 2.46 29.20 20.65
CA LYS A 268 1.03 29.49 20.84
C LYS A 268 0.81 30.95 21.18
N GLU A 269 1.55 31.49 22.16
CA GLU A 269 1.47 32.90 22.56
C GLU A 269 1.75 33.84 21.37
N ILE A 270 2.75 33.54 20.55
CA ILE A 270 3.07 34.30 19.34
C ILE A 270 1.92 34.25 18.34
N ARG A 271 1.31 33.06 18.12
CA ARG A 271 0.16 32.92 17.21
C ARG A 271 -1.05 33.71 17.68
N ASP A 272 -1.34 33.64 18.98
CA ASP A 272 -2.46 34.35 19.59
C ASP A 272 -2.23 35.87 19.49
N PHE A 273 -1.00 36.35 19.75
CA PHE A 273 -0.64 37.76 19.58
C PHE A 273 -0.82 38.25 18.13
N VAL A 274 -0.36 37.46 17.14
CA VAL A 274 -0.56 37.77 15.72
C VAL A 274 -2.03 37.85 15.35
N LYS A 275 -2.82 36.87 15.80
CA LYS A 275 -4.25 36.79 15.55
C LYS A 275 -5.01 37.99 16.12
N GLU A 276 -4.66 38.37 17.35
CA GLU A 276 -5.37 39.40 18.11
C GLU A 276 -4.97 40.85 17.72
N THR A 277 -3.71 41.06 17.24
CA THR A 277 -3.21 42.39 16.95
C THR A 277 -3.03 42.67 15.45
N GLY A 278 -3.01 41.64 14.60
CA GLY A 278 -2.70 41.78 13.17
C GLY A 278 -1.22 42.06 12.86
N TYR A 279 -0.33 41.99 13.85
CA TYR A 279 1.08 42.23 13.65
C TYR A 279 1.77 41.06 12.94
N SER A 280 2.96 41.35 12.32
CA SER A 280 3.76 40.30 11.71
C SER A 280 4.29 39.34 12.77
N ARG A 281 4.57 38.09 12.36
CA ARG A 281 5.13 37.07 13.26
C ARG A 281 6.48 37.48 13.85
N THR A 282 7.27 38.28 13.13
CA THR A 282 8.53 38.80 13.58
C THR A 282 8.33 39.84 14.70
N THR A 283 7.40 40.76 14.50
CA THR A 283 7.03 41.78 15.50
C THR A 283 6.44 41.13 16.75
N ALA A 284 5.57 40.10 16.57
CA ALA A 284 4.99 39.35 17.68
C ALA A 284 6.08 38.66 18.52
N ARG A 285 7.08 38.00 17.89
CA ARG A 285 8.22 37.38 18.58
C ARG A 285 9.01 38.38 19.43
N GLN A 286 9.25 39.56 18.91
CA GLN A 286 9.96 40.65 19.65
C GLN A 286 9.11 41.16 20.81
N SER A 287 7.81 41.34 20.58
CA SER A 287 6.86 41.88 21.55
C SER A 287 6.56 40.96 22.73
N THR A 288 6.61 39.63 22.52
CA THR A 288 6.34 38.62 23.55
C THR A 288 7.60 38.12 24.26
N LYS A 289 8.78 38.44 23.75
CA LYS A 289 10.06 37.97 24.31
C LYS A 289 10.22 38.39 25.78
N GLY A 290 10.41 37.42 26.67
CA GLY A 290 10.68 37.65 28.10
C GLY A 290 9.49 38.14 28.92
N LYS A 291 8.27 38.08 28.37
CA LYS A 291 7.05 38.48 29.05
C LYS A 291 6.26 37.26 29.55
N THR A 292 5.53 37.45 30.64
CA THR A 292 4.58 36.47 31.14
C THR A 292 3.29 36.51 30.32
N PRO A 293 2.49 35.42 30.32
CA PRO A 293 1.19 35.38 29.63
C PRO A 293 0.28 36.56 29.98
N GLN A 294 0.27 36.99 31.27
CA GLN A 294 -0.51 38.10 31.71
C GLN A 294 -0.04 39.44 31.08
N GLN A 295 1.26 39.67 31.04
CA GLN A 295 1.86 40.87 30.40
C GLN A 295 1.60 40.91 28.90
N ILE A 296 1.55 39.74 28.23
CA ILE A 296 1.19 39.63 26.83
C ILE A 296 -0.28 39.98 26.61
N ALA A 297 -1.16 39.47 27.43
CA ALA A 297 -2.61 39.78 27.38
C ALA A 297 -2.88 41.28 27.57
N ASP A 298 -2.24 41.94 28.56
CA ASP A 298 -2.36 43.38 28.80
C ASP A 298 -1.84 44.18 27.62
N GLN A 299 -0.78 43.75 26.99
CA GLN A 299 -0.21 44.40 25.81
C GLN A 299 -1.15 44.28 24.60
N ILE A 300 -1.73 43.12 24.36
CA ILE A 300 -2.75 42.89 23.30
C ILE A 300 -3.92 43.87 23.51
N LYS A 301 -4.43 43.98 24.76
CA LYS A 301 -5.51 44.92 25.10
C LYS A 301 -5.16 46.36 24.74
N LYS A 302 -4.00 46.84 25.17
CA LYS A 302 -3.54 48.20 24.85
C LYS A 302 -3.40 48.46 23.35
N ILE A 303 -2.92 47.49 22.58
CA ILE A 303 -2.79 47.62 21.12
C ILE A 303 -4.18 47.72 20.48
N LYS A 304 -5.14 46.90 20.90
CA LYS A 304 -6.54 46.93 20.40
C LYS A 304 -7.22 48.24 20.68
N GLU A 305 -7.08 48.78 21.90
CA GLU A 305 -7.60 50.09 22.27
C GLU A 305 -7.06 51.21 21.40
N ARG A 306 -5.74 51.21 21.13
CA ARG A 306 -5.11 52.18 20.20
C ARG A 306 -5.62 52.02 18.77
N GLN A 307 -5.76 50.80 18.27
CA GLN A 307 -6.29 50.54 16.91
C GLN A 307 -7.74 50.98 16.75
N GLN A 308 -8.57 50.87 17.81
CA GLN A 308 -9.96 51.34 17.82
C GLN A 308 -10.02 52.87 17.83
N ASN A 309 -9.15 53.55 18.57
CA ASN A 309 -9.10 55.00 18.62
C ASN A 309 -8.58 55.66 17.32
N ILE A 310 -7.80 54.96 16.51
CA ILE A 310 -7.34 55.43 15.19
C ILE A 310 -8.44 55.25 14.11
N ARG A 311 -9.39 54.35 14.32
CA ARG A 311 -10.51 54.12 13.39
C ARG A 311 -11.74 54.98 13.66
N ARG A 312 -11.76 55.74 14.74
CA ARG A 312 -12.73 56.80 15.06
C ARG A 312 -12.20 58.14 14.61
#